data_bd6df9156d5a52f640f88d957e2a1e9c
#
_entry.id   bd6df9156d5a52f640f88d957e2a1e9c
#
_cell.length_a   1.000
_cell.length_b   1.000
_cell.length_c   1.000
_cell.angle_alpha   90.00
_cell.angle_beta   90.00
_cell.angle_gamma   90.00
#
_symmetry.space_group_name_H-M   'P 1'
#
loop_
_entity.id
_entity.type
_entity.pdbx_description
1 polymer ?
#
loop_
_entity_poly.entity_id
_entity_poly.type
_entity_poly.pdbx_seq_one_letter_code
_entity_poly.pdbx_strand_id
1 'polypeptide(L)'
;MKAKAPTLIVLGSFALAACNSGGGDAQQPPSEASQQADAGEMPAPPAPPPPPAAGELADNGLNDGSPDLTPPTLSPAAEKTEKGARNIATSFARAIELKEFDQAWAMLDNASKQKWSQTQWAGHFSDLTDISVAVGSGRMEGAAGSSYYTAPLDITATDTSGRPVRYDGEMILKRVNDVPGAAAEQLRWHVNSLSLDWTH
;
A
#
# COMPACT_ATOMS: atom_id res chain seq x y z
N MET A 1 -40.13 28.39 -5.13
CA MET A 1 -40.51 28.51 -3.70
C MET A 1 -39.28 28.22 -2.86
N LYS A 2 -38.90 29.19 -2.02
CA LYS A 2 -37.70 29.18 -1.17
C LYS A 2 -37.92 28.28 0.05
N ALA A 3 -36.93 27.50 0.45
CA ALA A 3 -36.79 27.11 1.85
C ALA A 3 -35.30 27.04 2.23
N LYS A 4 -34.98 27.78 3.26
CA LYS A 4 -33.67 28.07 3.87
C LYS A 4 -33.22 26.95 4.80
N ALA A 5 -31.91 26.84 4.93
CA ALA A 5 -31.16 26.11 5.97
C ALA A 5 -31.52 26.60 7.40
N PRO A 6 -31.10 25.84 8.42
CA PRO A 6 -30.31 26.50 9.45
C PRO A 6 -29.00 25.82 9.79
N THR A 7 -28.00 26.66 9.89
CA THR A 7 -26.70 26.52 10.52
C THR A 7 -26.85 26.24 12.02
N LEU A 8 -26.17 25.25 12.54
CA LEU A 8 -25.93 25.10 13.98
C LEU A 8 -24.44 25.08 14.26
N ILE A 9 -23.97 26.20 14.81
CA ILE A 9 -22.64 26.38 15.37
C ILE A 9 -22.71 25.93 16.83
N VAL A 10 -21.85 25.00 17.23
CA VAL A 10 -21.57 24.75 18.66
C VAL A 10 -20.07 25.00 18.90
N LEU A 11 -19.81 26.16 19.53
CA LEU A 11 -18.54 26.45 20.19
C LEU A 11 -18.48 25.68 21.52
N GLY A 12 -17.44 24.89 21.71
CA GLY A 12 -17.08 24.31 22.99
C GLY A 12 -15.65 24.68 23.34
N SER A 13 -15.50 25.78 24.11
CA SER A 13 -14.23 26.14 24.76
C SER A 13 -13.97 25.21 25.93
N PHE A 14 -12.76 24.65 26.02
CA PHE A 14 -12.24 24.14 27.29
C PHE A 14 -10.89 24.75 27.61
N ALA A 15 -10.86 25.29 28.82
CA ALA A 15 -9.83 26.14 29.42
C ALA A 15 -8.62 25.34 29.88
N LEU A 16 -7.50 26.09 29.94
CA LEU A 16 -6.24 25.77 30.58
C LEU A 16 -6.38 25.50 32.08
N ALA A 17 -5.60 24.59 32.61
CA ALA A 17 -5.12 24.64 33.98
C ALA A 17 -3.61 24.34 34.02
N ALA A 18 -2.85 25.37 34.32
CA ALA A 18 -1.46 25.30 34.74
C ALA A 18 -1.43 25.22 36.26
N CYS A 19 -0.44 24.53 36.82
CA CYS A 19 0.20 24.64 38.15
C CYS A 19 0.98 23.35 38.37
N ASN A 20 2.13 23.27 38.92
CA ASN A 20 2.92 24.12 39.77
C ASN A 20 4.33 23.53 39.97
N SER A 21 5.25 24.41 40.24
CA SER A 21 6.63 24.32 40.69
C SER A 21 6.91 23.45 41.93
N GLY A 22 8.15 22.96 41.98
CA GLY A 22 8.93 22.54 43.14
C GLY A 22 10.20 21.86 42.64
N GLY A 23 11.39 22.32 42.69
CA GLY A 23 12.12 23.02 43.74
C GLY A 23 13.01 22.05 44.52
N GLY A 24 14.35 22.16 44.36
CA GLY A 24 15.35 21.53 45.23
C GLY A 24 16.14 20.38 44.56
N ASP A 25 17.37 20.32 44.57
CA ASP A 25 18.57 20.76 45.18
C ASP A 25 19.76 20.24 44.41
N ALA A 26 20.74 21.06 44.22
CA ALA A 26 22.03 20.73 43.66
C ALA A 26 22.82 19.82 44.62
N GLN A 27 23.41 18.78 44.12
CA GLN A 27 24.59 18.16 44.75
C GLN A 27 25.53 17.68 43.65
N GLN A 28 26.65 18.39 43.57
CA GLN A 28 27.77 18.11 42.67
C GLN A 28 28.72 17.09 43.33
N PRO A 29 29.53 16.37 42.55
CA PRO A 29 30.08 15.07 42.86
C PRO A 29 31.46 15.14 43.53
N PRO A 30 32.04 14.03 43.95
CA PRO A 30 33.49 13.88 43.96
C PRO A 30 34.01 13.19 42.73
N SER A 31 35.01 13.80 42.15
CA SER A 31 36.00 13.17 41.25
C SER A 31 36.72 12.05 41.98
N GLU A 32 37.03 11.02 41.24
CA GLU A 32 38.26 10.23 41.19
C GLU A 32 37.90 8.78 40.81
N ALA A 33 38.34 8.30 39.72
CA ALA A 33 39.57 7.54 39.53
C ALA A 33 39.66 7.05 38.10
N SER A 34 40.69 7.42 37.42
CA SER A 34 41.16 6.79 36.20
C SER A 34 41.42 5.31 36.44
N GLN A 35 40.57 4.47 35.88
CA GLN A 35 40.92 3.08 35.57
C GLN A 35 40.90 2.93 34.08
N GLN A 36 42.11 2.91 33.57
CA GLN A 36 42.49 2.48 32.22
C GLN A 36 42.10 1.00 32.11
N ALA A 37 40.94 0.72 31.58
CA ALA A 37 40.53 -0.63 31.19
C ALA A 37 40.97 -0.88 29.77
N ASP A 38 41.84 -1.81 29.66
CA ASP A 38 42.28 -2.58 28.50
C ASP A 38 41.21 -2.63 27.41
N ALA A 39 41.52 -2.04 26.26
CA ALA A 39 40.73 -2.14 25.05
C ALA A 39 40.79 -3.58 24.51
N GLY A 40 40.03 -4.46 25.13
CA GLY A 40 39.72 -5.76 24.51
C GLY A 40 38.99 -5.50 23.18
N GLU A 41 39.71 -5.82 22.12
CA GLU A 41 39.21 -5.82 20.74
C GLU A 41 37.90 -6.59 20.68
N MET A 42 36.77 -5.88 20.58
CA MET A 42 35.49 -6.51 20.36
C MET A 42 35.54 -7.18 18.98
N PRO A 43 35.21 -8.47 18.88
CA PRO A 43 35.08 -9.11 17.58
C PRO A 43 34.07 -8.31 16.72
N ALA A 44 34.47 -8.01 15.50
CA ALA A 44 33.62 -7.32 14.53
C ALA A 44 32.28 -8.06 14.43
N PRO A 45 31.14 -7.34 14.40
CA PRO A 45 29.85 -7.97 14.19
C PRO A 45 29.89 -8.78 12.89
N PRO A 46 29.25 -9.97 12.86
CA PRO A 46 29.20 -10.77 11.65
C PRO A 46 28.61 -9.91 10.51
N ALA A 47 29.25 -10.02 9.35
CA ALA A 47 28.77 -9.33 8.15
C ALA A 47 27.31 -9.68 7.91
N PRO A 48 26.45 -8.72 7.50
CA PRO A 48 25.08 -9.01 7.15
C PRO A 48 25.08 -10.07 6.04
N PRO A 49 24.12 -11.02 6.06
CA PRO A 49 24.00 -11.99 4.99
C PRO A 49 23.90 -11.26 3.65
N PRO A 50 24.52 -11.80 2.59
CA PRO A 50 24.39 -11.20 1.26
C PRO A 50 22.90 -11.07 0.92
N PRO A 51 22.47 -9.99 0.22
CA PRO A 51 21.11 -9.89 -0.26
C PRO A 51 20.81 -11.14 -1.10
N PRO A 52 19.59 -11.70 -1.01
CA PRO A 52 19.21 -12.83 -1.84
C PRO A 52 19.49 -12.47 -3.29
N ALA A 53 20.14 -13.38 -4.00
CA ALA A 53 20.46 -13.19 -5.40
C ALA A 53 19.17 -12.82 -6.14
N ALA A 54 19.20 -11.70 -6.84
CA ALA A 54 18.12 -11.33 -7.74
C ALA A 54 18.05 -12.44 -8.81
N GLY A 55 17.06 -13.35 -8.70
CA GLY A 55 16.94 -14.41 -9.68
C GLY A 55 16.17 -15.66 -9.29
N GLU A 56 15.63 -15.76 -8.09
CA GLU A 56 14.67 -16.83 -7.80
C GLU A 56 13.28 -16.25 -7.49
N LEU A 57 12.70 -15.65 -8.50
CA LEU A 57 11.25 -15.63 -8.61
C LEU A 57 10.85 -17.09 -8.85
N ALA A 58 10.04 -17.65 -7.98
CA ALA A 58 9.56 -19.01 -8.13
C ALA A 58 8.91 -19.12 -9.53
N ASP A 59 9.62 -19.79 -10.44
CA ASP A 59 9.07 -20.17 -11.73
C ASP A 59 7.98 -21.21 -11.44
N ASN A 60 6.73 -20.79 -11.56
CA ASN A 60 5.56 -21.67 -11.42
C ASN A 60 5.43 -22.69 -12.56
N GLY A 61 6.46 -22.86 -13.36
CA GLY A 61 6.49 -23.83 -14.45
C GLY A 61 5.72 -23.44 -15.69
N LEU A 62 5.13 -22.25 -15.73
CA LEU A 62 4.57 -21.63 -16.90
C LEU A 62 5.63 -20.71 -17.52
N ASN A 63 6.57 -21.29 -18.23
CA ASN A 63 7.60 -20.54 -18.92
C ASN A 63 7.06 -20.02 -20.27
N ASP A 64 6.07 -19.12 -20.19
CA ASP A 64 5.46 -18.43 -21.33
C ASP A 64 6.25 -17.16 -21.75
N GLY A 65 7.35 -16.88 -21.07
CA GLY A 65 8.18 -15.70 -21.28
C GLY A 65 7.71 -14.46 -20.54
N SER A 66 6.59 -14.52 -19.81
CA SER A 66 6.06 -13.44 -18.99
C SER A 66 6.50 -13.59 -17.53
N PRO A 67 6.79 -12.49 -16.82
CA PRO A 67 7.15 -12.55 -15.41
C PRO A 67 5.93 -12.95 -14.56
N ASP A 68 6.14 -13.81 -13.56
CA ASP A 68 5.12 -14.09 -12.55
C ASP A 68 4.99 -12.89 -11.61
N LEU A 69 3.85 -12.23 -11.67
CA LEU A 69 3.49 -11.07 -10.86
C LEU A 69 2.50 -11.43 -9.74
N THR A 70 2.30 -12.71 -9.48
CA THR A 70 1.48 -13.18 -8.36
C THR A 70 1.99 -12.57 -7.07
N PRO A 71 1.12 -11.86 -6.29
CA PRO A 71 1.56 -11.24 -5.05
C PRO A 71 2.15 -12.26 -4.10
N PRO A 72 3.35 -12.03 -3.53
CA PRO A 72 3.99 -12.94 -2.59
C PRO A 72 3.07 -13.29 -1.41
N THR A 73 3.09 -14.54 -0.99
CA THR A 73 2.33 -14.96 0.19
C THR A 73 2.91 -14.36 1.45
N LEU A 74 2.09 -13.64 2.20
CA LEU A 74 2.45 -13.04 3.48
C LEU A 74 1.98 -13.91 4.66
N SER A 75 2.55 -13.67 5.84
CA SER A 75 1.99 -14.27 7.05
C SER A 75 0.56 -13.77 7.29
N PRO A 76 -0.34 -14.56 7.91
CA PRO A 76 -1.72 -14.14 8.16
C PRO A 76 -1.85 -12.82 8.93
N ALA A 77 -0.90 -12.52 9.81
CA ALA A 77 -0.87 -11.24 10.53
C ALA A 77 -0.50 -10.07 9.61
N ALA A 78 0.48 -10.24 8.73
CA ALA A 78 0.90 -9.21 7.77
C ALA A 78 -0.16 -8.97 6.69
N GLU A 79 -0.84 -10.04 6.25
CA GLU A 79 -1.94 -9.96 5.27
C GLU A 79 -3.09 -9.06 5.72
N LYS A 80 -3.35 -8.97 7.04
CA LYS A 80 -4.43 -8.13 7.61
C LYS A 80 -4.08 -6.65 7.71
N THR A 81 -2.87 -6.27 7.38
CA THR A 81 -2.35 -4.90 7.54
C THR A 81 -2.22 -4.18 6.20
N GLU A 82 -1.85 -2.91 6.27
CA GLU A 82 -1.45 -2.13 5.09
C GLU A 82 -0.41 -2.85 4.22
N LYS A 83 0.49 -3.63 4.85
CA LYS A 83 1.50 -4.40 4.10
C LYS A 83 0.84 -5.38 3.13
N GLY A 84 -0.24 -6.07 3.53
CA GLY A 84 -1.00 -6.96 2.66
C GLY A 84 -1.66 -6.21 1.51
N ALA A 85 -2.30 -5.08 1.78
CA ALA A 85 -2.91 -4.26 0.76
C ALA A 85 -1.88 -3.72 -0.25
N ARG A 86 -0.75 -3.19 0.24
CA ARG A 86 0.33 -2.68 -0.62
C ARG A 86 0.99 -3.77 -1.47
N ASN A 87 1.05 -4.98 -0.97
CA ASN A 87 1.56 -6.13 -1.73
C ASN A 87 0.74 -6.34 -3.01
N ILE A 88 -0.58 -6.39 -2.91
CA ILE A 88 -1.47 -6.48 -4.08
C ILE A 88 -1.36 -5.23 -4.96
N ALA A 89 -1.38 -4.03 -4.37
CA ALA A 89 -1.29 -2.77 -5.11
C ALA A 89 -0.03 -2.69 -5.98
N THR A 90 1.11 -3.12 -5.44
CA THR A 90 2.38 -3.12 -6.16
C THR A 90 2.40 -4.14 -7.30
N SER A 91 1.93 -5.37 -7.05
CA SER A 91 1.82 -6.40 -8.09
C SER A 91 0.87 -5.98 -9.20
N PHE A 92 -0.27 -5.38 -8.84
CA PHE A 92 -1.25 -4.86 -9.80
C PHE A 92 -0.65 -3.73 -10.66
N ALA A 93 -0.01 -2.74 -10.04
CA ALA A 93 0.66 -1.66 -10.76
C ALA A 93 1.69 -2.21 -11.75
N ARG A 94 2.52 -3.15 -11.30
CA ARG A 94 3.53 -3.78 -12.15
C ARG A 94 2.93 -4.57 -13.30
N ALA A 95 1.79 -5.24 -13.08
CA ALA A 95 1.08 -5.96 -14.13
C ALA A 95 0.54 -5.01 -15.23
N ILE A 96 0.06 -3.83 -14.86
CA ILE A 96 -0.34 -2.79 -15.82
C ILE A 96 0.87 -2.27 -16.61
N GLU A 97 1.98 -1.94 -15.93
CA GLU A 97 3.22 -1.45 -16.56
C GLU A 97 3.75 -2.42 -17.62
N LEU A 98 3.74 -3.71 -17.30
CA LEU A 98 4.25 -4.76 -18.17
C LEU A 98 3.22 -5.27 -19.18
N LYS A 99 2.00 -4.74 -19.16
CA LYS A 99 0.86 -5.17 -20.00
C LYS A 99 0.44 -6.63 -19.75
N GLU A 100 0.76 -7.16 -18.58
CA GLU A 100 0.31 -8.46 -18.10
C GLU A 100 -1.14 -8.37 -17.58
N PHE A 101 -2.04 -8.04 -18.49
CA PHE A 101 -3.42 -7.70 -18.15
C PHE A 101 -4.20 -8.87 -17.57
N ASP A 102 -3.83 -10.10 -17.92
CA ASP A 102 -4.43 -11.32 -17.36
C ASP A 102 -4.10 -11.45 -15.87
N GLN A 103 -2.85 -11.15 -15.49
CA GLN A 103 -2.42 -11.17 -14.11
C GLN A 103 -3.04 -10.02 -13.31
N ALA A 104 -3.11 -8.80 -13.89
CA ALA A 104 -3.81 -7.68 -13.27
C ALA A 104 -5.31 -7.99 -13.08
N TRP A 105 -5.96 -8.58 -14.07
CA TRP A 105 -7.33 -9.05 -14.00
C TRP A 105 -7.55 -10.06 -12.88
N ALA A 106 -6.63 -10.99 -12.68
CA ALA A 106 -6.71 -11.98 -11.61
C ALA A 106 -6.81 -11.34 -10.22
N MET A 107 -6.17 -10.17 -10.03
CA MET A 107 -6.17 -9.43 -8.75
C MET A 107 -7.44 -8.61 -8.49
N LEU A 108 -8.35 -8.47 -9.45
CA LEU A 108 -9.63 -7.79 -9.25
C LEU A 108 -10.56 -8.63 -8.35
N ASP A 109 -11.46 -7.97 -7.66
CA ASP A 109 -12.51 -8.65 -6.92
C ASP A 109 -13.61 -9.21 -7.84
N ASN A 110 -14.46 -10.08 -7.30
CA ASN A 110 -15.52 -10.71 -8.07
C ASN A 110 -16.56 -9.72 -8.59
N ALA A 111 -16.82 -8.62 -7.88
CA ALA A 111 -17.78 -7.60 -8.32
C ALA A 111 -17.26 -6.86 -9.56
N SER A 112 -15.98 -6.53 -9.57
CA SER A 112 -15.32 -5.91 -10.72
C SER A 112 -15.26 -6.86 -11.92
N LYS A 113 -14.99 -8.16 -11.69
CA LYS A 113 -14.98 -9.21 -12.72
C LYS A 113 -16.38 -9.48 -13.31
N GLN A 114 -17.45 -9.22 -12.57
CA GLN A 114 -18.82 -9.31 -13.08
C GLN A 114 -19.23 -8.08 -13.91
N LYS A 115 -18.68 -6.90 -13.59
CA LYS A 115 -18.98 -5.64 -14.27
C LYS A 115 -18.34 -5.53 -15.65
N TRP A 116 -17.14 -6.06 -15.82
CA TRP A 116 -16.34 -5.97 -17.03
C TRP A 116 -15.95 -7.36 -17.51
N SER A 117 -15.86 -7.61 -18.80
CA SER A 117 -15.10 -8.75 -19.29
C SER A 117 -13.61 -8.43 -19.23
N GLN A 118 -12.77 -9.45 -19.16
CA GLN A 118 -11.31 -9.31 -19.17
C GLN A 118 -10.82 -8.46 -20.35
N THR A 119 -11.35 -8.73 -21.56
CA THR A 119 -11.00 -7.98 -22.77
C THR A 119 -11.41 -6.50 -22.68
N GLN A 120 -12.62 -6.22 -22.17
CA GLN A 120 -13.08 -4.84 -21.99
C GLN A 120 -12.19 -4.10 -21.00
N TRP A 121 -11.83 -4.75 -19.90
CA TRP A 121 -10.96 -4.17 -18.89
C TRP A 121 -9.54 -3.91 -19.42
N ALA A 122 -8.93 -4.88 -20.09
CA ALA A 122 -7.63 -4.74 -20.74
C ALA A 122 -7.63 -3.61 -21.80
N GLY A 123 -8.75 -3.43 -22.48
CA GLY A 123 -8.95 -2.39 -23.48
C GLY A 123 -8.74 -0.96 -22.98
N HIS A 124 -8.85 -0.71 -21.67
CA HIS A 124 -8.55 0.61 -21.09
C HIS A 124 -7.06 0.98 -21.19
N PHE A 125 -6.18 -0.01 -21.31
CA PHE A 125 -4.72 0.19 -21.27
C PHE A 125 -4.02 -0.33 -22.54
N SER A 126 -4.70 -1.11 -23.39
CA SER A 126 -4.08 -1.80 -24.52
C SER A 126 -3.43 -0.86 -25.52
N ASP A 127 -4.00 0.31 -25.71
CA ASP A 127 -3.55 1.34 -26.66
C ASP A 127 -2.45 2.27 -26.09
N LEU A 128 -2.06 2.06 -24.86
CA LEU A 128 -1.00 2.82 -24.20
C LEU A 128 0.35 2.10 -24.33
N THR A 129 1.43 2.85 -24.45
CA THR A 129 2.83 2.39 -24.40
C THR A 129 3.59 3.13 -23.31
N ASP A 130 4.76 2.63 -22.93
CA ASP A 130 5.63 3.23 -21.92
C ASP A 130 4.87 3.55 -20.61
N ILE A 131 4.02 2.61 -20.19
CA ILE A 131 3.17 2.79 -19.00
C ILE A 131 4.04 2.76 -17.75
N SER A 132 3.90 3.78 -16.92
CA SER A 132 4.45 3.82 -15.57
C SER A 132 3.34 4.10 -14.57
N VAL A 133 3.29 3.34 -13.49
CA VAL A 133 2.22 3.38 -12.47
C VAL A 133 2.80 3.66 -11.10
N ALA A 134 2.55 4.84 -10.57
CA ALA A 134 2.94 5.19 -9.22
C ALA A 134 1.75 5.02 -8.25
N VAL A 135 1.95 4.19 -7.23
CA VAL A 135 0.99 4.01 -6.13
C VAL A 135 1.50 4.76 -4.91
N GLY A 136 0.78 5.80 -4.51
CA GLY A 136 1.13 6.61 -3.34
C GLY A 136 0.83 5.90 -2.01
N SER A 137 1.14 6.58 -0.92
CA SER A 137 0.77 6.12 0.42
C SER A 137 -0.75 6.22 0.59
N GLY A 138 -1.37 5.10 0.95
CA GLY A 138 -2.80 5.03 1.17
C GLY A 138 -3.17 5.08 2.64
N ARG A 139 -4.46 4.88 2.90
CA ARG A 139 -5.02 4.77 4.25
C ARG A 139 -5.88 3.54 4.39
N MET A 140 -5.82 2.95 5.57
CA MET A 140 -6.67 1.83 5.95
C MET A 140 -7.99 2.35 6.54
N GLU A 141 -9.09 1.74 6.13
CA GLU A 141 -10.42 2.00 6.69
C GLU A 141 -11.10 0.66 6.99
N GLY A 142 -11.80 0.62 8.14
CA GLY A 142 -12.60 -0.54 8.53
C GLY A 142 -14.08 -0.27 8.27
N ALA A 143 -14.78 -1.27 7.75
CA ALA A 143 -16.23 -1.29 7.70
C ALA A 143 -16.73 -2.63 8.27
N ALA A 144 -18.04 -2.75 8.52
CA ALA A 144 -18.62 -3.98 9.06
C ALA A 144 -18.26 -5.18 8.17
N GLY A 145 -17.43 -6.08 8.69
CA GLY A 145 -17.02 -7.32 8.02
C GLY A 145 -15.96 -7.18 6.92
N SER A 146 -15.43 -5.99 6.66
CA SER A 146 -14.40 -5.77 5.63
C SER A 146 -13.39 -4.70 6.04
N SER A 147 -12.19 -4.79 5.49
CA SER A 147 -11.18 -3.74 5.53
C SER A 147 -10.98 -3.19 4.11
N TYR A 148 -10.75 -1.90 4.02
CA TYR A 148 -10.46 -1.20 2.78
C TYR A 148 -9.10 -0.51 2.89
N TYR A 149 -8.42 -0.39 1.77
CA TYR A 149 -7.22 0.40 1.63
C TYR A 149 -7.38 1.28 0.39
N THR A 150 -7.37 2.60 0.58
CA THR A 150 -7.47 3.57 -0.50
C THR A 150 -6.11 4.21 -0.71
N ALA A 151 -5.59 4.13 -1.92
CA ALA A 151 -4.31 4.72 -2.30
C ALA A 151 -4.45 5.58 -3.55
N PRO A 152 -3.79 6.75 -3.61
CA PRO A 152 -3.72 7.54 -4.83
C PRO A 152 -2.91 6.79 -5.89
N LEU A 153 -3.32 6.94 -7.12
CA LEU A 153 -2.73 6.31 -8.29
C LEU A 153 -2.43 7.37 -9.35
N ASP A 154 -1.23 7.31 -9.89
CA ASP A 154 -0.77 8.16 -10.98
C ASP A 154 -0.25 7.26 -12.11
N ILE A 155 -0.80 7.40 -13.31
CA ILE A 155 -0.38 6.64 -14.48
C ILE A 155 0.11 7.61 -15.53
N THR A 156 1.35 7.44 -15.98
CA THR A 156 1.88 8.12 -17.15
C THR A 156 2.09 7.11 -18.27
N ALA A 157 1.81 7.50 -19.49
CA ALA A 157 1.96 6.65 -20.66
C ALA A 157 2.10 7.45 -21.94
N THR A 158 2.29 6.76 -23.05
CA THR A 158 2.27 7.33 -24.40
C THR A 158 1.08 6.78 -25.17
N ASP A 159 0.27 7.63 -25.78
CA ASP A 159 -0.86 7.22 -26.63
C ASP A 159 -0.43 6.71 -28.01
N THR A 160 -1.37 6.18 -28.79
CA THR A 160 -1.13 5.68 -30.16
C THR A 160 -0.64 6.76 -31.13
N SER A 161 -0.80 8.04 -30.80
CA SER A 161 -0.30 9.18 -31.59
C SER A 161 1.10 9.62 -31.16
N GLY A 162 1.72 8.93 -30.20
CA GLY A 162 3.03 9.26 -29.65
C GLY A 162 3.01 10.44 -28.67
N ARG A 163 1.83 10.81 -28.13
CA ARG A 163 1.70 11.91 -27.19
C ARG A 163 1.75 11.37 -25.74
N PRO A 164 2.45 12.07 -24.82
CA PRO A 164 2.39 11.74 -23.42
C PRO A 164 0.97 11.97 -22.88
N VAL A 165 0.49 11.03 -22.10
CA VAL A 165 -0.80 11.10 -21.39
C VAL A 165 -0.59 10.81 -19.92
N ARG A 166 -1.44 11.37 -19.07
CA ARG A 166 -1.41 11.18 -17.64
C ARG A 166 -2.83 10.97 -17.10
N TYR A 167 -2.95 10.07 -16.17
CA TYR A 167 -4.18 9.82 -15.41
C TYR A 167 -3.85 9.87 -13.93
N ASP A 168 -4.61 10.67 -13.20
CA ASP A 168 -4.59 10.71 -11.73
C ASP A 168 -5.85 10.05 -11.20
N GLY A 169 -5.76 9.39 -10.06
CA GLY A 169 -6.94 8.76 -9.50
C GLY A 169 -6.70 8.04 -8.19
N GLU A 170 -7.59 7.09 -7.90
CA GLU A 170 -7.54 6.30 -6.69
C GLU A 170 -7.77 4.81 -7.00
N MET A 171 -7.04 3.99 -6.27
CA MET A 171 -7.25 2.55 -6.21
C MET A 171 -7.78 2.19 -4.83
N ILE A 172 -8.90 1.48 -4.79
CA ILE A 172 -9.47 0.94 -3.56
C ILE A 172 -9.31 -0.58 -3.57
N LEU A 173 -8.62 -1.07 -2.54
CA LEU A 173 -8.53 -2.51 -2.28
C LEU A 173 -9.48 -2.88 -1.15
N LYS A 174 -9.98 -4.11 -1.22
CA LYS A 174 -10.89 -4.68 -0.22
C LYS A 174 -10.41 -6.06 0.20
N ARG A 175 -10.58 -6.35 1.48
CA ARG A 175 -10.42 -7.66 2.11
C ARG A 175 -11.60 -7.92 3.04
N VAL A 176 -12.18 -9.12 3.01
CA VAL A 176 -13.15 -9.53 4.03
C VAL A 176 -12.39 -9.84 5.32
N ASN A 177 -12.90 -9.38 6.46
CA ASN A 177 -12.34 -9.70 7.76
C ASN A 177 -12.53 -11.18 8.08
N ASP A 178 -11.75 -11.69 9.02
CA ASP A 178 -11.79 -13.10 9.42
C ASP A 178 -13.09 -13.40 10.19
N VAL A 179 -14.17 -13.54 9.45
CA VAL A 179 -15.49 -13.86 9.98
C VAL A 179 -15.85 -15.32 9.65
N PRO A 180 -16.62 -16.01 10.51
CA PRO A 180 -17.06 -17.37 10.21
C PRO A 180 -17.76 -17.46 8.86
N GLY A 181 -17.35 -18.42 8.03
CA GLY A 181 -17.92 -18.63 6.70
C GLY A 181 -17.27 -17.84 5.57
N ALA A 182 -16.28 -16.97 5.84
CA ALA A 182 -15.51 -16.32 4.78
C ALA A 182 -14.66 -17.35 4.03
N ALA A 183 -14.73 -17.33 2.71
CA ALA A 183 -13.87 -18.15 1.85
C ALA A 183 -12.42 -17.66 1.88
N ALA A 184 -11.46 -18.58 1.71
CA ALA A 184 -10.03 -18.24 1.74
C ALA A 184 -9.66 -17.11 0.75
N GLU A 185 -10.30 -17.10 -0.42
CA GLU A 185 -10.12 -16.05 -1.41
C GLU A 185 -10.56 -14.67 -0.89
N GLN A 186 -11.67 -14.59 -0.18
CA GLN A 186 -12.18 -13.34 0.38
C GLN A 186 -11.29 -12.78 1.50
N LEU A 187 -10.50 -13.63 2.15
CA LEU A 187 -9.55 -13.26 3.20
C LEU A 187 -8.25 -12.66 2.65
N ARG A 188 -8.12 -12.55 1.33
CA ARG A 188 -7.03 -11.86 0.65
C ARG A 188 -7.47 -10.47 0.17
N TRP A 189 -6.52 -9.60 -0.05
CA TRP A 189 -6.79 -8.31 -0.66
C TRP A 189 -7.06 -8.45 -2.15
N HIS A 190 -8.01 -7.68 -2.65
CA HIS A 190 -8.33 -7.58 -4.08
C HIS A 190 -8.56 -6.12 -4.46
N VAL A 191 -8.27 -5.77 -5.68
CA VAL A 191 -8.64 -4.47 -6.23
C VAL A 191 -10.16 -4.43 -6.42
N ASN A 192 -10.82 -3.61 -5.62
CA ASN A 192 -12.29 -3.45 -5.61
C ASN A 192 -12.74 -2.37 -6.59
N SER A 193 -12.00 -1.28 -6.71
CA SER A 193 -12.29 -0.25 -7.71
C SER A 193 -11.03 0.51 -8.11
N LEU A 194 -11.06 1.01 -9.32
CA LEU A 194 -10.10 1.92 -9.90
C LEU A 194 -10.86 3.09 -10.51
N SER A 195 -10.55 4.30 -10.08
CA SER A 195 -11.05 5.54 -10.65
C SER A 195 -9.86 6.30 -11.21
N LEU A 196 -9.92 6.66 -12.49
CA LEU A 196 -8.87 7.37 -13.19
C LEU A 196 -9.50 8.55 -13.94
N ASP A 197 -8.96 9.73 -13.69
CA ASP A 197 -9.29 10.96 -14.38
C ASP A 197 -8.14 11.34 -15.31
N TRP A 198 -8.46 11.62 -16.56
CA TRP A 198 -7.46 12.08 -17.52
C TRP A 198 -7.02 13.51 -17.19
N THR A 199 -5.72 13.69 -17.04
CA THR A 199 -5.10 15.00 -16.78
C THR A 199 -4.10 15.31 -17.90
N HIS A 200 -4.00 16.56 -18.28
CA HIS A 200 -3.16 17.03 -19.41
C HIS A 200 -1.68 16.98 -19.09
#